data_453f273d1cab81df76f9e47f02f1f889
#
_entry.id   453f273d1cab81df76f9e47f02f1f889
#
_cell.length_a   1.000
_cell.length_b   1.000
_cell.length_c   1.000
_cell.angle_alpha   90.00
_cell.angle_beta   90.00
_cell.angle_gamma   90.00
#
_symmetry.space_group_name_H-M   'P 1'
#
loop_
_entity.id
_entity.type
_entity.pdbx_description
1 polymer ?
#
loop_
_entity_poly.entity_id
_entity_poly.type
_entity_poly.pdbx_seq_one_letter_code
_entity_poly.pdbx_strand_id
1 'polypeptide(L)'
;MKKKFTPENIQELKENQVFVFGSNMNGNHAGGAARLAVEKFGAIMGQAEGLQGQSYAIPTLDKDMEKVTEEELITYLGNLRNFANKHPEKEFLLTAIGTGIAGFDTNYMAYMVLRTNLPGNVTIPEEFSKIKGFKGFNPDMTCRDFKYEEGKDYEKQGDISACSNGFHYCLHPLDVFGYYPPANIGMNKFHEVEGSGDMDVDTDDTKIACSKIHIGAELSIKSIVDAAIKFTFSKCKWIKGNIATGNYDTASATGYYGAASATGNQGAASATGNQGAASATGYQGAASATGNQGAASATGNQGAASATGNQGAASATGYRGAASATGNRGAASATGDYGAASATGKESIALAAGKDCKAKGALGCWIVLTERGEWDGNTYPIISVKAFKVDGKSIKENTFYSLVNGEAVEMK
;
A
#
# COMPACT_ATOMS: atom_id res chain seq x y z
N MET A 1 -27.67 7.94 16.08
CA MET A 1 -26.89 8.47 17.24
C MET A 1 -25.53 8.92 16.75
N LYS A 2 -24.93 10.01 17.30
CA LYS A 2 -23.53 10.35 16.96
C LYS A 2 -22.62 9.20 17.42
N LYS A 3 -21.74 8.72 16.53
CA LYS A 3 -20.73 7.69 16.86
C LYS A 3 -19.85 8.24 18.00
N LYS A 4 -19.68 7.48 19.06
CA LYS A 4 -18.85 7.86 20.21
C LYS A 4 -17.40 7.47 19.89
N PHE A 5 -16.48 8.39 20.05
CA PHE A 5 -15.05 8.14 19.87
C PHE A 5 -14.30 8.15 21.20
N THR A 6 -13.16 7.50 21.22
CA THR A 6 -12.22 7.60 22.34
C THR A 6 -11.75 9.05 22.45
N PRO A 7 -11.84 9.69 23.64
CA PRO A 7 -11.32 11.03 23.83
C PRO A 7 -9.80 11.10 23.58
N GLU A 8 -9.33 12.17 22.96
CA GLU A 8 -7.89 12.37 22.69
C GLU A 8 -7.06 12.44 23.98
N ASN A 9 -7.60 13.04 25.04
CA ASN A 9 -6.89 13.27 26.30
C ASN A 9 -7.67 12.66 27.46
N ILE A 10 -7.34 11.41 27.81
CA ILE A 10 -7.97 10.67 28.91
C ILE A 10 -7.15 10.91 30.18
N GLN A 11 -7.70 11.63 31.15
CA GLN A 11 -7.07 11.90 32.45
C GLN A 11 -7.64 11.07 33.58
N GLU A 12 -8.89 10.63 33.46
CA GLU A 12 -9.64 9.84 34.44
C GLU A 12 -10.50 8.81 33.70
N LEU A 13 -10.77 7.72 34.37
CA LEU A 13 -11.63 6.63 33.88
C LEU A 13 -12.79 6.43 34.85
N LYS A 14 -13.98 6.09 34.31
CA LYS A 14 -15.05 5.54 35.09
C LYS A 14 -14.69 4.12 35.54
N GLU A 15 -15.38 3.61 36.57
CA GLU A 15 -15.11 2.29 37.13
C GLU A 15 -15.16 1.15 36.09
N ASN A 16 -16.07 1.24 35.13
CA ASN A 16 -16.25 0.25 34.06
C ASN A 16 -15.39 0.52 32.80
N GLN A 17 -14.61 1.60 32.76
CA GLN A 17 -13.77 1.93 31.60
C GLN A 17 -12.39 1.32 31.69
N VAL A 18 -11.85 0.90 30.57
CA VAL A 18 -10.51 0.34 30.41
C VAL A 18 -9.74 1.15 29.35
N PHE A 19 -8.58 1.66 29.72
CA PHE A 19 -7.67 2.40 28.83
C PHE A 19 -6.85 1.43 28.00
N VAL A 20 -7.08 1.37 26.68
CA VAL A 20 -6.35 0.47 25.78
C VAL A 20 -5.19 1.22 25.12
N PHE A 21 -3.98 0.75 25.32
CA PHE A 21 -2.75 1.44 24.89
C PHE A 21 -1.78 0.52 24.13
N GLY A 22 -0.94 1.13 23.29
CA GLY A 22 0.13 0.44 22.59
C GLY A 22 1.33 0.19 23.51
N SER A 23 1.81 -1.04 23.54
CA SER A 23 2.96 -1.48 24.32
C SER A 23 4.07 -2.08 23.43
N ASN A 24 5.07 -2.68 24.04
CA ASN A 24 6.09 -3.50 23.37
C ASN A 24 6.23 -4.86 24.05
N MET A 25 6.83 -5.83 23.38
CA MET A 25 6.96 -7.20 23.86
C MET A 25 7.86 -7.35 25.11
N ASN A 26 8.61 -6.31 25.49
CA ASN A 26 9.36 -6.27 26.74
C ASN A 26 8.51 -5.76 27.92
N GLY A 27 7.29 -5.26 27.67
CA GLY A 27 6.44 -4.61 28.68
C GLY A 27 7.05 -3.32 29.25
N ASN A 28 7.92 -2.66 28.47
CA ASN A 28 8.51 -1.39 28.90
C ASN A 28 7.55 -0.24 28.54
N HIS A 29 6.91 0.32 29.53
CA HIS A 29 5.88 1.37 29.40
C HIS A 29 6.42 2.76 29.69
N ALA A 30 7.64 3.09 29.24
CA ALA A 30 8.34 4.33 29.60
C ALA A 30 7.85 5.60 28.88
N GLY A 31 7.02 5.51 27.82
CA GLY A 31 6.64 6.66 27.01
C GLY A 31 5.18 6.71 26.58
N GLY A 32 4.70 7.90 26.19
CA GLY A 32 3.38 8.14 25.62
C GLY A 32 2.22 7.61 26.43
N ALA A 33 1.24 7.00 25.76
CA ALA A 33 0.06 6.38 26.38
C ALA A 33 0.41 5.25 27.36
N ALA A 34 1.49 4.50 27.10
CA ALA A 34 1.96 3.44 27.98
C ALA A 34 2.43 3.99 29.34
N ARG A 35 3.17 5.11 29.35
CA ARG A 35 3.56 5.78 30.59
C ARG A 35 2.35 6.27 31.37
N LEU A 36 1.40 6.91 30.69
CA LEU A 36 0.16 7.36 31.33
C LEU A 36 -0.61 6.19 31.96
N ALA A 37 -0.64 5.03 31.28
CA ALA A 37 -1.28 3.83 31.81
C ALA A 37 -0.63 3.35 33.12
N VAL A 38 0.71 3.41 33.25
CA VAL A 38 1.42 3.09 34.50
C VAL A 38 1.11 4.10 35.58
N GLU A 39 1.19 5.41 35.25
CA GLU A 39 1.02 6.48 36.25
C GLU A 39 -0.40 6.57 36.81
N LYS A 40 -1.44 6.23 35.99
CA LYS A 40 -2.84 6.50 36.37
C LYS A 40 -3.76 5.30 36.35
N PHE A 41 -3.52 4.31 35.52
CA PHE A 41 -4.51 3.26 35.22
C PHE A 41 -4.02 1.84 35.57
N GLY A 42 -2.93 1.74 36.31
CA GLY A 42 -2.46 0.49 36.92
C GLY A 42 -1.78 -0.47 35.96
N ALA A 43 -1.22 0.02 34.85
CA ALA A 43 -0.38 -0.79 33.98
C ALA A 43 0.89 -1.23 34.71
N ILE A 44 1.36 -2.44 34.41
CA ILE A 44 2.45 -3.13 35.13
C ILE A 44 3.68 -3.18 34.21
N MET A 45 4.80 -2.61 34.69
CA MET A 45 6.08 -2.74 33.99
C MET A 45 6.48 -4.21 33.88
N GLY A 46 6.87 -4.63 32.67
CA GLY A 46 7.21 -6.02 32.35
C GLY A 46 6.05 -6.88 31.84
N GLN A 47 4.81 -6.40 31.95
CA GLN A 47 3.65 -7.08 31.35
C GLN A 47 3.33 -6.48 29.98
N ALA A 48 3.67 -7.21 28.91
CA ALA A 48 3.59 -6.72 27.53
C ALA A 48 2.15 -6.64 27.00
N GLU A 49 1.26 -7.54 27.42
CA GLU A 49 -0.08 -7.71 26.82
C GLU A 49 -1.16 -7.93 27.91
N GLY A 50 -2.38 -7.57 27.56
CA GLY A 50 -3.57 -7.91 28.32
C GLY A 50 -3.95 -6.91 29.41
N LEU A 51 -4.95 -7.28 30.22
CA LEU A 51 -5.51 -6.44 31.28
C LEU A 51 -4.52 -6.24 32.42
N GLN A 52 -4.37 -5.00 32.87
CA GLN A 52 -3.48 -4.55 33.95
C GLN A 52 -4.17 -3.38 34.67
N GLY A 53 -4.70 -3.59 35.86
CA GLY A 53 -5.52 -2.59 36.54
C GLY A 53 -6.73 -2.17 35.69
N GLN A 54 -6.88 -0.87 35.43
CA GLN A 54 -7.89 -0.30 34.51
C GLN A 54 -7.30 -0.03 33.11
N SER A 55 -6.24 -0.75 32.72
CA SER A 55 -5.66 -0.62 31.40
C SER A 55 -5.47 -1.97 30.70
N TYR A 56 -5.40 -1.95 29.37
CA TYR A 56 -5.16 -3.12 28.53
C TYR A 56 -4.05 -2.82 27.53
N ALA A 57 -2.97 -3.60 27.57
CA ALA A 57 -1.81 -3.42 26.73
C ALA A 57 -1.89 -4.23 25.44
N ILE A 58 -1.53 -3.61 24.31
CA ILE A 58 -1.43 -4.25 22.98
C ILE A 58 -0.01 -4.06 22.46
N PRO A 59 0.81 -5.12 22.31
CA PRO A 59 2.13 -4.99 21.71
C PRO A 59 2.07 -4.48 20.29
N THR A 60 2.76 -3.38 20.02
CA THR A 60 2.95 -2.79 18.68
C THR A 60 4.41 -2.78 18.27
N LEU A 61 5.30 -3.08 19.21
CA LEU A 61 6.73 -3.28 19.00
C LEU A 61 7.16 -4.62 19.57
N ASP A 62 8.09 -5.27 18.91
CA ASP A 62 8.72 -6.52 19.35
C ASP A 62 9.78 -6.29 20.45
N LYS A 63 10.56 -7.34 20.78
CA LYS A 63 11.61 -7.29 21.81
C LYS A 63 12.78 -6.37 21.42
N ASP A 64 13.00 -6.19 20.14
CA ASP A 64 14.07 -5.35 19.58
C ASP A 64 13.60 -3.91 19.32
N MET A 65 12.38 -3.57 19.76
CA MET A 65 11.72 -2.27 19.54
C MET A 65 11.45 -1.98 18.05
N GLU A 66 11.32 -3.02 17.26
CA GLU A 66 10.86 -2.96 15.87
C GLU A 66 9.36 -3.22 15.79
N LYS A 67 8.71 -2.78 14.70
CA LYS A 67 7.28 -3.03 14.48
C LYS A 67 6.98 -4.53 14.55
N VAL A 68 5.93 -4.91 15.26
CA VAL A 68 5.40 -6.28 15.15
C VAL A 68 4.89 -6.56 13.74
N THR A 69 4.84 -7.81 13.33
CA THR A 69 4.28 -8.22 12.05
C THR A 69 2.76 -8.01 11.99
N GLU A 70 2.20 -8.00 10.78
CA GLU A 70 0.73 -7.93 10.60
C GLU A 70 0.02 -9.08 11.31
N GLU A 71 0.56 -10.30 11.24
CA GLU A 71 -0.01 -11.49 11.88
C GLU A 71 -0.02 -11.40 13.41
N GLU A 72 1.08 -10.90 13.97
CA GLU A 72 1.16 -10.63 15.40
C GLU A 72 0.18 -9.54 15.82
N LEU A 73 0.10 -8.43 15.07
CA LEU A 73 -0.82 -7.35 15.36
C LEU A 73 -2.29 -7.80 15.30
N ILE A 74 -2.67 -8.60 14.29
CA ILE A 74 -4.01 -9.21 14.19
C ILE A 74 -4.27 -10.11 15.39
N THR A 75 -3.27 -10.87 15.82
CA THR A 75 -3.38 -11.75 16.99
C THR A 75 -3.65 -10.94 18.26
N TYR A 76 -2.89 -9.88 18.51
CA TYR A 76 -3.06 -9.05 19.71
C TYR A 76 -4.39 -8.28 19.70
N LEU A 77 -4.79 -7.74 18.55
CA LEU A 77 -6.12 -7.10 18.39
C LEU A 77 -7.25 -8.13 18.54
N GLY A 78 -7.07 -9.35 18.03
CA GLY A 78 -7.98 -10.48 18.22
C GLY A 78 -8.13 -10.89 19.69
N ASN A 79 -7.05 -10.83 20.46
CA ASN A 79 -7.07 -11.07 21.91
C ASN A 79 -7.87 -10.00 22.65
N LEU A 80 -7.71 -8.71 22.27
CA LEU A 80 -8.57 -7.63 22.78
C LEU A 80 -10.04 -7.89 22.43
N ARG A 81 -10.36 -8.23 21.16
CA ARG A 81 -11.72 -8.55 20.75
C ARG A 81 -12.33 -9.65 21.60
N ASN A 82 -11.61 -10.75 21.78
CA ASN A 82 -12.07 -11.90 22.55
C ASN A 82 -12.26 -11.53 24.03
N PHE A 83 -11.38 -10.70 24.59
CA PHE A 83 -11.49 -10.22 25.95
C PHE A 83 -12.68 -9.29 26.12
N ALA A 84 -12.87 -8.32 25.21
CA ALA A 84 -13.98 -7.38 25.26
C ALA A 84 -15.34 -8.07 25.11
N ASN A 85 -15.45 -9.10 24.27
CA ASN A 85 -16.66 -9.93 24.14
C ASN A 85 -17.02 -10.68 25.45
N LYS A 86 -16.03 -11.08 26.22
CA LYS A 86 -16.23 -11.75 27.53
C LYS A 86 -16.59 -10.78 28.65
N HIS A 87 -16.39 -9.47 28.43
CA HIS A 87 -16.60 -8.41 29.41
C HIS A 87 -17.51 -7.30 28.85
N PRO A 88 -18.78 -7.62 28.51
CA PRO A 88 -19.71 -6.65 27.94
C PRO A 88 -20.06 -5.52 28.91
N GLU A 89 -19.85 -5.69 30.20
CA GLU A 89 -20.04 -4.68 31.26
C GLU A 89 -18.97 -3.58 31.23
N LYS A 90 -17.83 -3.83 30.53
CA LYS A 90 -16.72 -2.88 30.42
C LYS A 90 -16.79 -2.10 29.11
N GLU A 91 -16.31 -0.86 29.15
CA GLU A 91 -16.10 0.00 27.99
C GLU A 91 -14.59 0.16 27.74
N PHE A 92 -14.12 -0.29 26.60
CA PHE A 92 -12.70 -0.22 26.23
C PHE A 92 -12.46 1.03 25.37
N LEU A 93 -11.57 1.91 25.85
CA LEU A 93 -11.21 3.16 25.18
C LEU A 93 -9.89 2.94 24.43
N LEU A 94 -9.98 2.54 23.16
CA LEU A 94 -8.80 2.30 22.33
C LEU A 94 -8.15 3.65 21.98
N THR A 95 -6.89 3.81 22.33
CA THR A 95 -6.09 4.97 21.90
C THR A 95 -5.55 4.75 20.47
N ALA A 96 -4.89 5.76 19.89
CA ALA A 96 -4.21 5.64 18.59
C ALA A 96 -2.96 4.75 18.69
N ILE A 97 -3.17 3.48 19.01
CA ILE A 97 -2.08 2.51 19.19
C ILE A 97 -1.21 2.41 17.93
N GLY A 98 0.09 2.23 18.14
CA GLY A 98 1.05 2.01 17.06
C GLY A 98 1.43 3.25 16.25
N THR A 99 0.67 4.35 16.28
CA THR A 99 0.93 5.53 15.44
C THR A 99 2.00 6.47 16.00
N GLY A 100 2.35 6.33 17.27
CA GLY A 100 3.42 7.09 17.93
C GLY A 100 4.81 6.50 17.70
N ILE A 101 5.47 6.05 18.78
CA ILE A 101 6.86 5.51 18.77
C ILE A 101 7.01 4.34 17.79
N ALA A 102 6.01 3.48 17.68
CA ALA A 102 6.04 2.35 16.74
C ALA A 102 6.00 2.80 15.27
N GLY A 103 5.50 4.00 14.98
CA GLY A 103 5.58 4.60 13.64
C GLY A 103 4.76 3.87 12.57
N PHE A 104 3.70 3.16 12.94
CA PHE A 104 2.73 2.65 11.97
C PHE A 104 1.98 3.83 11.33
N ASP A 105 1.64 3.68 10.07
CA ASP A 105 0.76 4.60 9.38
C ASP A 105 -0.65 4.57 9.98
N THR A 106 -1.25 5.74 10.24
CA THR A 106 -2.57 5.85 10.89
C THR A 106 -3.66 5.17 10.07
N ASN A 107 -3.61 5.31 8.74
CA ASN A 107 -4.57 4.70 7.83
C ASN A 107 -4.48 3.17 7.85
N TYR A 108 -3.25 2.64 7.91
CA TYR A 108 -3.02 1.21 8.05
C TYR A 108 -3.52 0.67 9.40
N MET A 109 -3.26 1.37 10.49
CA MET A 109 -3.75 0.97 11.83
C MET A 109 -5.28 1.01 11.89
N ALA A 110 -5.91 2.03 11.31
CA ALA A 110 -7.37 2.11 11.19
C ALA A 110 -7.94 0.89 10.45
N TYR A 111 -7.31 0.48 9.35
CA TYR A 111 -7.69 -0.72 8.61
C TYR A 111 -7.52 -2.01 9.44
N MET A 112 -6.42 -2.15 10.18
CA MET A 112 -6.18 -3.33 11.03
C MET A 112 -7.22 -3.44 12.16
N VAL A 113 -7.58 -2.31 12.76
CA VAL A 113 -8.65 -2.24 13.76
C VAL A 113 -10.01 -2.61 13.16
N LEU A 114 -10.33 -2.07 11.98
CA LEU A 114 -11.56 -2.39 11.24
C LEU A 114 -11.64 -3.89 10.91
N ARG A 115 -10.55 -4.45 10.36
CA ARG A 115 -10.44 -5.88 9.99
C ARG A 115 -10.62 -6.81 11.18
N THR A 116 -10.27 -6.37 12.37
CA THR A 116 -10.45 -7.17 13.59
C THR A 116 -11.91 -7.29 14.01
N ASN A 117 -12.81 -6.44 13.52
CA ASN A 117 -14.21 -6.42 13.88
C ASN A 117 -14.44 -6.38 15.40
N LEU A 118 -13.95 -5.31 16.04
CA LEU A 118 -14.06 -5.13 17.49
C LEU A 118 -15.54 -4.97 17.92
N PRO A 119 -15.93 -5.50 19.08
CA PRO A 119 -17.31 -5.40 19.56
C PRO A 119 -17.70 -3.96 19.96
N GLY A 120 -19.00 -3.70 20.05
CA GLY A 120 -19.54 -2.35 20.27
C GLY A 120 -19.18 -1.69 21.62
N ASN A 121 -18.64 -2.44 22.56
CA ASN A 121 -18.10 -1.90 23.82
C ASN A 121 -16.61 -1.46 23.72
N VAL A 122 -16.02 -1.51 22.51
CA VAL A 122 -14.73 -0.91 22.23
C VAL A 122 -14.95 0.35 21.41
N THR A 123 -14.61 1.52 21.96
CA THR A 123 -14.58 2.79 21.23
C THR A 123 -13.22 3.01 20.60
N ILE A 124 -13.20 3.51 19.38
CA ILE A 124 -11.98 3.79 18.62
C ILE A 124 -11.68 5.29 18.61
N PRO A 125 -10.44 5.73 18.40
CA PRO A 125 -10.11 7.14 18.20
C PRO A 125 -10.74 7.67 16.90
N GLU A 126 -11.08 8.95 16.86
CA GLU A 126 -11.74 9.57 15.70
C GLU A 126 -10.91 9.41 14.43
N GLU A 127 -9.60 9.50 14.51
CA GLU A 127 -8.68 9.33 13.39
C GLU A 127 -8.72 7.93 12.74
N PHE A 128 -9.21 6.90 13.45
CA PHE A 128 -9.44 5.56 12.89
C PHE A 128 -10.83 5.39 12.27
N SER A 129 -11.66 6.43 12.30
CA SER A 129 -13.00 6.40 11.71
C SER A 129 -13.05 6.69 10.22
N LYS A 130 -11.90 7.05 9.63
CA LYS A 130 -11.73 7.34 8.21
C LYS A 130 -10.55 6.55 7.67
N ILE A 131 -10.74 5.93 6.51
CA ILE A 131 -9.70 5.14 5.85
C ILE A 131 -9.57 5.60 4.40
N LYS A 132 -8.36 6.03 4.03
CA LYS A 132 -8.01 6.37 2.65
C LYS A 132 -7.69 5.11 1.86
N GLY A 133 -7.97 5.15 0.57
CA GLY A 133 -7.68 4.05 -0.33
C GLY A 133 -7.85 4.45 -1.78
N PHE A 134 -8.07 3.46 -2.64
CA PHE A 134 -8.06 3.60 -4.09
C PHE A 134 -9.32 2.97 -4.67
N LYS A 135 -9.92 3.65 -5.65
CA LYS A 135 -11.12 3.18 -6.32
C LYS A 135 -11.00 3.35 -7.82
N GLY A 136 -11.44 2.33 -8.56
CA GLY A 136 -11.59 2.38 -10.00
C GLY A 136 -13.01 2.72 -10.42
N PHE A 137 -13.13 3.32 -11.61
CA PHE A 137 -14.38 3.71 -12.25
C PHE A 137 -14.32 3.43 -13.75
N ASN A 138 -15.50 3.31 -14.37
CA ASN A 138 -15.64 3.39 -15.81
C ASN A 138 -15.23 4.80 -16.34
N PRO A 139 -15.03 4.99 -17.66
CA PRO A 139 -14.59 6.25 -18.23
C PRO A 139 -15.49 7.44 -17.90
N ASP A 140 -16.78 7.20 -17.74
CA ASP A 140 -17.81 8.19 -17.42
C ASP A 140 -17.96 8.42 -15.90
N MET A 141 -17.02 7.91 -15.09
CA MET A 141 -17.08 7.97 -13.62
C MET A 141 -18.24 7.16 -13.01
N THR A 142 -18.72 6.13 -13.70
CA THR A 142 -19.67 5.17 -13.09
C THR A 142 -18.96 3.99 -12.45
N CYS A 143 -19.60 3.43 -11.41
CA CYS A 143 -19.26 2.13 -10.85
C CYS A 143 -20.56 1.38 -10.61
N ARG A 144 -20.78 0.26 -11.32
CA ARG A 144 -22.11 -0.34 -11.47
C ARG A 144 -23.08 0.71 -12.01
N ASP A 145 -24.23 0.89 -11.38
CA ASP A 145 -25.28 1.84 -11.81
C ASP A 145 -25.20 3.21 -11.12
N PHE A 146 -24.10 3.48 -10.40
CA PHE A 146 -23.93 4.73 -9.65
C PHE A 146 -22.84 5.61 -10.28
N LYS A 147 -23.18 6.90 -10.49
CA LYS A 147 -22.28 7.91 -11.06
C LYS A 147 -21.64 8.75 -9.95
N TYR A 148 -20.33 8.93 -10.07
CA TYR A 148 -19.52 9.71 -9.14
C TYR A 148 -18.95 10.95 -9.83
N GLU A 149 -18.52 11.92 -9.03
CA GLU A 149 -17.82 13.13 -9.46
C GLU A 149 -16.62 13.35 -8.52
N GLU A 150 -15.52 13.81 -9.07
CA GLU A 150 -14.33 14.19 -8.29
C GLU A 150 -14.68 15.35 -7.34
N GLY A 151 -14.12 15.31 -6.12
CA GLY A 151 -14.33 16.29 -5.06
C GLY A 151 -15.68 16.20 -4.35
N LYS A 152 -16.48 15.16 -4.63
CA LYS A 152 -17.83 15.01 -4.02
C LYS A 152 -17.84 13.96 -2.92
N ASP A 153 -18.75 14.20 -1.98
CA ASP A 153 -19.10 13.27 -0.90
C ASP A 153 -20.40 12.55 -1.24
N TYR A 154 -20.45 11.27 -0.92
CA TYR A 154 -21.62 10.42 -1.10
C TYR A 154 -21.94 9.67 0.18
N GLU A 155 -23.21 9.47 0.45
CA GLU A 155 -23.71 8.72 1.60
C GLU A 155 -24.76 7.71 1.17
N LYS A 156 -24.70 6.51 1.73
CA LYS A 156 -25.65 5.42 1.49
C LYS A 156 -26.18 4.90 2.81
N GLN A 157 -27.48 4.63 2.85
CA GLN A 157 -28.17 4.08 4.01
C GLN A 157 -28.26 2.54 3.92
N GLY A 158 -28.46 1.91 5.07
CA GLY A 158 -28.62 0.47 5.22
C GLY A 158 -27.35 -0.21 5.74
N ASP A 159 -27.46 -1.51 6.00
CA ASP A 159 -26.36 -2.31 6.51
C ASP A 159 -25.23 -2.40 5.48
N ILE A 160 -24.04 -2.04 5.88
CA ILE A 160 -22.85 -2.06 5.02
C ILE A 160 -22.23 -3.45 5.10
N SER A 161 -21.96 -4.03 3.93
CA SER A 161 -21.34 -5.35 3.82
C SER A 161 -20.42 -5.41 2.61
N ALA A 162 -19.21 -5.85 2.83
CA ALA A 162 -18.24 -6.10 1.76
C ALA A 162 -18.83 -7.03 0.69
N CYS A 163 -18.59 -6.74 -0.58
CA CYS A 163 -19.14 -7.42 -1.75
C CYS A 163 -20.65 -7.28 -2.00
N SER A 164 -21.43 -6.70 -1.08
CA SER A 164 -22.88 -6.60 -1.18
C SER A 164 -23.37 -5.16 -1.22
N ASN A 165 -23.28 -4.42 -0.11
CA ASN A 165 -23.84 -3.08 0.02
C ASN A 165 -22.79 -2.10 0.54
N GLY A 166 -22.79 -0.88 0.03
CA GLY A 166 -21.86 0.18 0.39
C GLY A 166 -21.07 0.72 -0.82
N PHE A 167 -20.24 1.70 -0.56
CA PHE A 167 -19.23 2.19 -1.51
C PHE A 167 -17.95 1.38 -1.31
N HIS A 168 -17.48 0.71 -2.37
CA HIS A 168 -16.34 -0.19 -2.30
C HIS A 168 -15.07 0.48 -2.84
N TYR A 169 -13.95 0.26 -2.17
CA TYR A 169 -12.62 0.71 -2.57
C TYR A 169 -11.56 -0.23 -1.96
N CYS A 170 -10.31 -0.11 -2.36
CA CYS A 170 -9.22 -0.95 -1.88
C CYS A 170 -8.20 -0.13 -1.09
N LEU A 171 -7.66 -0.68 -0.01
CA LEU A 171 -6.55 -0.07 0.71
C LEU A 171 -5.24 -0.21 -0.07
N HIS A 172 -4.95 -1.41 -0.61
CA HIS A 172 -3.78 -1.62 -1.44
C HIS A 172 -4.03 -1.10 -2.87
N PRO A 173 -3.14 -0.21 -3.40
CA PRO A 173 -3.39 0.45 -4.68
C PRO A 173 -3.60 -0.50 -5.87
N LEU A 174 -2.86 -1.62 -5.93
CA LEU A 174 -2.96 -2.55 -7.06
C LEU A 174 -4.17 -3.48 -6.99
N ASP A 175 -4.84 -3.61 -5.84
CA ASP A 175 -6.04 -4.44 -5.74
C ASP A 175 -7.19 -3.86 -6.59
N VAL A 176 -7.18 -2.55 -6.80
CA VAL A 176 -8.15 -1.88 -7.68
C VAL A 176 -8.12 -2.43 -9.11
N PHE A 177 -6.98 -2.94 -9.58
CA PHE A 177 -6.82 -3.54 -10.88
C PHE A 177 -7.53 -4.89 -11.04
N GLY A 178 -7.86 -5.54 -9.93
CA GLY A 178 -8.68 -6.74 -9.91
C GLY A 178 -10.13 -6.47 -10.31
N TYR A 179 -10.62 -5.25 -10.09
CA TYR A 179 -11.99 -4.82 -10.39
C TYR A 179 -12.07 -3.96 -11.65
N TYR A 180 -11.09 -3.10 -11.86
CA TYR A 180 -10.94 -2.22 -13.01
C TYR A 180 -9.56 -2.47 -13.63
N PRO A 181 -9.46 -3.45 -14.53
CA PRO A 181 -8.18 -3.81 -15.12
C PRO A 181 -7.50 -2.62 -15.79
N PRO A 182 -6.19 -2.44 -15.61
CA PRO A 182 -5.41 -1.42 -16.32
C PRO A 182 -5.43 -1.63 -17.83
N ALA A 183 -5.85 -2.82 -18.25
CA ALA A 183 -6.12 -3.21 -19.61
C ALA A 183 -7.08 -2.28 -20.38
N ASN A 184 -7.90 -1.52 -19.69
CA ASN A 184 -8.78 -0.52 -20.26
C ASN A 184 -8.21 0.90 -20.04
N ILE A 185 -6.90 1.08 -20.19
CA ILE A 185 -6.25 2.39 -20.05
C ILE A 185 -6.83 3.38 -21.07
N GLY A 186 -7.19 4.56 -20.55
CA GLY A 186 -8.01 5.54 -21.29
C GLY A 186 -9.50 5.23 -21.25
N MET A 187 -9.90 4.05 -20.72
CA MET A 187 -11.30 3.68 -20.49
C MET A 187 -11.66 3.55 -19.00
N ASN A 188 -10.71 3.29 -18.10
CA ASN A 188 -10.94 3.28 -16.67
C ASN A 188 -10.25 4.47 -15.98
N LYS A 189 -10.90 5.03 -14.99
CA LYS A 189 -10.36 6.10 -14.14
C LYS A 189 -10.05 5.56 -12.76
N PHE A 190 -9.03 6.10 -12.13
CA PHE A 190 -8.60 5.71 -10.79
C PHE A 190 -8.46 6.95 -9.92
N HIS A 191 -9.00 6.88 -8.72
CA HIS A 191 -8.98 8.00 -7.79
C HIS A 191 -8.51 7.57 -6.41
N GLU A 192 -7.87 8.48 -5.70
CA GLU A 192 -7.82 8.40 -4.24
C GLU A 192 -9.23 8.59 -3.69
N VAL A 193 -9.55 7.90 -2.62
CA VAL A 193 -10.82 8.03 -1.93
C VAL A 193 -10.63 7.97 -0.42
N GLU A 194 -11.58 8.53 0.33
CA GLU A 194 -11.64 8.39 1.79
C GLU A 194 -13.00 7.83 2.17
N GLY A 195 -13.01 6.64 2.76
CA GLY A 195 -14.20 5.99 3.29
C GLY A 195 -14.41 6.31 4.77
N SER A 196 -15.66 6.41 5.19
CA SER A 196 -16.05 6.66 6.58
C SER A 196 -17.47 6.15 6.87
N GLY A 197 -17.94 6.40 8.08
CA GLY A 197 -19.26 5.93 8.54
C GLY A 197 -19.21 4.48 8.99
N ASP A 198 -20.23 3.68 8.61
CA ASP A 198 -20.19 2.24 8.83
C ASP A 198 -19.33 1.61 7.75
N MET A 199 -18.45 0.73 8.16
CA MET A 199 -17.48 0.10 7.28
C MET A 199 -17.39 -1.39 7.55
N ASP A 200 -17.11 -2.17 6.49
CA ASP A 200 -16.86 -3.60 6.53
C ASP A 200 -15.72 -3.95 5.56
N VAL A 201 -15.01 -5.05 5.80
CA VAL A 201 -13.84 -5.47 5.02
C VAL A 201 -14.00 -6.87 4.45
N ASP A 202 -13.47 -7.07 3.26
CA ASP A 202 -13.30 -8.39 2.67
C ASP A 202 -12.09 -9.12 3.31
N THR A 203 -12.13 -10.45 3.31
CA THR A 203 -11.02 -11.28 3.80
C THR A 203 -10.06 -11.72 2.70
N ASP A 204 -10.47 -11.65 1.44
CA ASP A 204 -9.72 -12.16 0.30
C ASP A 204 -8.73 -11.15 -0.28
N ASP A 205 -9.04 -9.86 -0.14
CA ASP A 205 -8.17 -8.75 -0.56
C ASP A 205 -8.29 -7.56 0.43
N THR A 206 -7.80 -6.38 0.04
CA THR A 206 -7.88 -5.19 0.89
C THR A 206 -9.14 -4.34 0.64
N LYS A 207 -10.18 -4.92 0.08
CA LYS A 207 -11.42 -4.22 -0.22
C LYS A 207 -12.18 -3.82 1.04
N ILE A 208 -12.62 -2.58 1.07
CA ILE A 208 -13.42 -1.97 2.12
C ILE A 208 -14.76 -1.54 1.51
N ALA A 209 -15.84 -1.81 2.21
CA ALA A 209 -17.14 -1.21 1.97
C ALA A 209 -17.42 -0.14 3.02
N CYS A 210 -17.99 1.00 2.63
CA CYS A 210 -18.33 2.08 3.55
C CYS A 210 -19.67 2.73 3.23
N SER A 211 -20.29 3.33 4.25
CA SER A 211 -21.55 4.08 4.07
C SER A 211 -21.31 5.50 3.54
N LYS A 212 -20.12 6.07 3.74
CA LYS A 212 -19.76 7.40 3.27
C LYS A 212 -18.43 7.34 2.54
N ILE A 213 -18.36 8.01 1.38
CA ILE A 213 -17.14 8.07 0.59
C ILE A 213 -16.92 9.47 0.04
N HIS A 214 -15.70 9.97 0.15
CA HIS A 214 -15.20 11.14 -0.55
C HIS A 214 -14.39 10.69 -1.77
N ILE A 215 -14.62 11.31 -2.93
CA ILE A 215 -13.87 11.04 -4.15
C ILE A 215 -12.78 12.11 -4.31
N GLY A 216 -11.54 11.72 -4.09
CA GLY A 216 -10.38 12.58 -4.23
C GLY A 216 -9.88 12.70 -5.68
N ALA A 217 -8.62 13.09 -5.82
CA ALA A 217 -8.00 13.37 -7.13
C ALA A 217 -7.85 12.13 -8.02
N GLU A 218 -7.96 12.34 -9.33
CA GLU A 218 -7.67 11.31 -10.34
C GLU A 218 -6.17 10.95 -10.33
N LEU A 219 -5.88 9.67 -10.42
CA LEU A 219 -4.53 9.12 -10.39
C LEU A 219 -4.12 8.55 -11.74
N SER A 220 -2.92 8.87 -12.17
CA SER A 220 -2.29 8.15 -13.27
C SER A 220 -1.89 6.73 -12.85
N ILE A 221 -1.69 5.83 -13.83
CA ILE A 221 -1.16 4.48 -13.57
C ILE A 221 0.20 4.57 -12.85
N LYS A 222 1.05 5.53 -13.24
CA LYS A 222 2.32 5.77 -12.54
C LYS A 222 2.08 6.08 -11.06
N SER A 223 1.13 6.97 -10.75
CA SER A 223 0.82 7.34 -9.36
C SER A 223 0.33 6.15 -8.54
N ILE A 224 -0.45 5.25 -9.14
CA ILE A 224 -0.90 4.00 -8.48
C ILE A 224 0.28 3.06 -8.21
N VAL A 225 1.19 2.89 -9.18
CA VAL A 225 2.40 2.08 -8.98
C VAL A 225 3.29 2.67 -7.89
N ASP A 226 3.52 3.98 -7.91
CA ASP A 226 4.30 4.67 -6.89
C ASP A 226 3.64 4.56 -5.49
N ALA A 227 2.31 4.65 -5.43
CA ALA A 227 1.56 4.44 -4.20
C ALA A 227 1.68 2.99 -3.68
N ALA A 228 1.63 2.00 -4.57
CA ALA A 228 1.81 0.59 -4.21
C ALA A 228 3.21 0.31 -3.66
N ILE A 229 4.23 0.88 -4.29
CA ILE A 229 5.61 0.79 -3.81
C ILE A 229 5.72 1.41 -2.41
N LYS A 230 5.22 2.64 -2.20
CA LYS A 230 5.21 3.31 -0.90
C LYS A 230 4.45 2.50 0.16
N PHE A 231 3.27 1.97 -0.20
CA PHE A 231 2.46 1.15 0.69
C PHE A 231 3.23 -0.11 1.15
N THR A 232 3.86 -0.83 0.23
CA THR A 232 4.67 -2.00 0.56
C THR A 232 5.87 -1.62 1.43
N PHE A 233 6.61 -0.57 1.06
CA PHE A 233 7.75 -0.09 1.86
C PHE A 233 7.36 0.34 3.27
N SER A 234 6.19 0.95 3.47
CA SER A 234 5.72 1.39 4.80
C SER A 234 5.48 0.23 5.78
N LYS A 235 5.22 -0.97 5.24
CA LYS A 235 5.01 -2.20 6.02
C LYS A 235 6.29 -2.97 6.31
N CYS A 236 7.36 -2.68 5.59
CA CYS A 236 8.59 -3.44 5.69
C CYS A 236 9.31 -3.22 7.01
N LYS A 237 9.85 -4.31 7.57
CA LYS A 237 10.76 -4.29 8.70
C LYS A 237 12.20 -4.09 8.18
N TRP A 238 12.79 -2.95 8.54
CA TRP A 238 14.18 -2.64 8.16
C TRP A 238 15.13 -3.19 9.22
N ILE A 239 15.78 -4.30 8.94
CA ILE A 239 16.75 -4.93 9.85
C ILE A 239 18.16 -4.44 9.51
N LYS A 240 18.95 -4.09 10.52
CA LYS A 240 20.38 -3.76 10.35
C LYS A 240 21.11 -4.95 9.69
N GLY A 241 21.71 -4.72 8.53
CA GLY A 241 22.27 -5.77 7.66
C GLY A 241 21.54 -5.93 6.33
N ASN A 242 20.29 -5.44 6.26
CA ASN A 242 19.55 -5.35 4.99
C ASN A 242 19.76 -3.98 4.30
N ILE A 243 20.69 -3.18 4.80
CA ILE A 243 21.10 -1.88 4.26
C ILE A 243 22.58 -1.96 3.87
N ALA A 244 22.85 -1.67 2.61
CA ALA A 244 24.20 -1.58 2.06
C ALA A 244 24.44 -0.15 1.56
N THR A 245 25.54 0.48 1.92
CA THR A 245 25.81 1.90 1.60
C THR A 245 27.08 2.11 0.77
N GLY A 246 27.86 1.08 0.56
CA GLY A 246 29.10 1.12 -0.25
C GLY A 246 28.86 0.83 -1.73
N ASN A 247 29.84 1.22 -2.56
CA ASN A 247 29.86 0.83 -3.95
C ASN A 247 29.99 -0.69 -4.07
N TYR A 248 29.19 -1.31 -4.96
CA TYR A 248 29.15 -2.77 -5.16
C TYR A 248 28.59 -3.59 -3.98
N ASP A 249 28.06 -2.94 -2.96
CA ASP A 249 27.53 -3.63 -1.80
C ASP A 249 26.16 -4.25 -2.09
N THR A 250 25.85 -5.33 -1.37
CA THR A 250 24.56 -6.04 -1.50
C THR A 250 23.79 -6.04 -0.20
N ALA A 251 22.47 -5.83 -0.29
CA ALA A 251 21.56 -6.01 0.81
C ALA A 251 20.54 -7.11 0.48
N SER A 252 20.26 -7.98 1.44
CA SER A 252 19.30 -9.08 1.26
C SER A 252 18.38 -9.20 2.47
N ALA A 253 17.11 -9.35 2.23
CA ALA A 253 16.10 -9.58 3.25
C ALA A 253 15.23 -10.78 2.90
N THR A 254 14.96 -11.63 3.88
CA THR A 254 14.03 -12.77 3.76
C THR A 254 12.97 -12.66 4.84
N GLY A 255 11.76 -13.10 4.54
CA GLY A 255 10.64 -13.05 5.48
C GLY A 255 9.40 -12.40 4.85
N TYR A 256 8.27 -12.51 5.53
CA TYR A 256 6.97 -12.10 4.99
C TYR A 256 6.97 -10.61 4.52
N TYR A 257 7.61 -9.73 5.28
CA TYR A 257 7.77 -8.28 5.02
C TYR A 257 9.25 -7.88 4.87
N GLY A 258 10.06 -8.73 4.27
CA GLY A 258 11.50 -8.47 4.12
C GLY A 258 11.79 -7.18 3.35
N ALA A 259 12.66 -6.32 3.88
CA ALA A 259 13.08 -5.09 3.22
C ALA A 259 14.61 -5.05 3.03
N ALA A 260 15.04 -4.70 1.83
CA ALA A 260 16.46 -4.52 1.49
C ALA A 260 16.69 -3.18 0.79
N SER A 261 17.75 -2.47 1.18
CA SER A 261 18.15 -1.21 0.54
C SER A 261 19.63 -1.20 0.24
N ALA A 262 20.00 -0.86 -0.99
CA ALA A 262 21.38 -0.63 -1.39
C ALA A 262 21.52 0.79 -1.95
N THR A 263 22.47 1.56 -1.40
CA THR A 263 22.83 2.90 -1.90
C THR A 263 24.30 2.90 -2.27
N GLY A 264 24.61 3.35 -3.47
CA GLY A 264 25.98 3.35 -3.98
C GLY A 264 26.04 2.90 -5.44
N ASN A 265 27.15 3.15 -6.12
CA ASN A 265 27.31 2.69 -7.50
C ASN A 265 27.26 1.16 -7.54
N GLN A 266 26.43 0.61 -8.43
CA GLN A 266 26.27 -0.84 -8.62
C GLN A 266 25.80 -1.61 -7.36
N GLY A 267 25.08 -0.94 -6.45
CA GLY A 267 24.48 -1.57 -5.29
C GLY A 267 23.32 -2.51 -5.68
N ALA A 268 23.19 -3.65 -5.01
CA ALA A 268 22.11 -4.60 -5.26
C ALA A 268 21.26 -4.83 -4.01
N ALA A 269 19.94 -4.74 -4.14
CA ALA A 269 18.99 -5.04 -3.08
C ALA A 269 18.07 -6.20 -3.48
N SER A 270 17.94 -7.20 -2.62
CA SER A 270 17.04 -8.35 -2.84
C SER A 270 16.13 -8.57 -1.65
N ALA A 271 14.83 -8.61 -1.89
CA ALA A 271 13.84 -8.93 -0.86
C ALA A 271 13.01 -10.14 -1.30
N THR A 272 12.93 -11.15 -0.43
CA THR A 272 12.16 -12.38 -0.70
C THR A 272 11.13 -12.57 0.41
N GLY A 273 9.86 -12.67 0.02
CA GLY A 273 8.75 -12.85 0.96
C GLY A 273 7.46 -12.28 0.39
N ASN A 274 6.34 -12.55 1.05
CA ASN A 274 5.03 -12.28 0.48
C ASN A 274 4.77 -10.79 0.16
N GLN A 275 5.29 -9.87 0.96
CA GLN A 275 5.23 -8.42 0.74
C GLN A 275 6.66 -7.82 0.82
N GLY A 276 7.61 -8.42 0.13
CA GLY A 276 9.00 -7.99 0.13
C GLY A 276 9.22 -6.66 -0.60
N ALA A 277 10.11 -5.81 -0.08
CA ALA A 277 10.47 -4.55 -0.71
C ALA A 277 11.98 -4.43 -0.94
N ALA A 278 12.39 -4.08 -2.16
CA ALA A 278 13.77 -3.86 -2.52
C ALA A 278 13.98 -2.46 -3.11
N SER A 279 14.98 -1.73 -2.63
CA SER A 279 15.35 -0.42 -3.17
C SER A 279 16.83 -0.36 -3.51
N ALA A 280 17.16 0.05 -4.72
CA ALA A 280 18.53 0.32 -5.12
C ALA A 280 18.66 1.75 -5.65
N THR A 281 19.60 2.51 -5.10
CA THR A 281 19.85 3.90 -5.51
C THR A 281 21.33 4.05 -5.90
N GLY A 282 21.59 4.50 -7.11
CA GLY A 282 22.95 4.69 -7.61
C GLY A 282 23.09 4.45 -9.10
N TYR A 283 24.29 4.56 -9.65
CA TYR A 283 24.51 4.59 -11.10
C TYR A 283 24.01 3.34 -11.84
N GLN A 284 24.18 2.15 -11.32
CA GLN A 284 23.74 0.87 -11.91
C GLN A 284 23.08 -0.02 -10.84
N GLY A 285 22.24 0.57 -10.01
CA GLY A 285 21.57 -0.13 -8.92
C GLY A 285 20.59 -1.19 -9.40
N ALA A 286 20.57 -2.34 -8.75
CA ALA A 286 19.63 -3.42 -9.04
C ALA A 286 18.72 -3.72 -7.83
N ALA A 287 17.40 -3.66 -8.02
CA ALA A 287 16.42 -4.01 -7.00
C ALA A 287 15.58 -5.22 -7.44
N SER A 288 15.49 -6.24 -6.60
CA SER A 288 14.67 -7.43 -6.86
C SER A 288 13.76 -7.74 -5.69
N ALA A 289 12.45 -7.81 -5.93
CA ALA A 289 11.47 -8.22 -4.95
C ALA A 289 10.72 -9.48 -5.44
N THR A 290 10.71 -10.53 -4.63
CA THR A 290 10.08 -11.81 -4.98
C THR A 290 9.00 -12.17 -3.96
N GLY A 291 7.78 -12.39 -4.41
CA GLY A 291 6.63 -12.75 -3.58
C GLY A 291 5.35 -12.05 -4.03
N ASN A 292 4.21 -12.46 -3.50
CA ASN A 292 2.96 -11.75 -3.77
C ASN A 292 3.07 -10.31 -3.24
N GLN A 293 2.66 -9.33 -4.04
CA GLN A 293 2.73 -7.91 -3.68
C GLN A 293 4.17 -7.39 -3.44
N GLY A 294 5.17 -7.99 -4.05
CA GLY A 294 6.55 -7.52 -3.98
C GLY A 294 6.74 -6.15 -4.66
N ALA A 295 7.53 -5.27 -4.06
CA ALA A 295 7.84 -3.95 -4.60
C ALA A 295 9.35 -3.78 -4.84
N ALA A 296 9.74 -3.42 -6.07
CA ALA A 296 11.12 -3.15 -6.43
C ALA A 296 11.26 -1.73 -6.99
N SER A 297 12.21 -0.96 -6.46
CA SER A 297 12.51 0.39 -6.95
C SER A 297 13.99 0.54 -7.24
N ALA A 298 14.34 0.95 -8.46
CA ALA A 298 15.68 1.30 -8.84
C ALA A 298 15.76 2.75 -9.33
N THR A 299 16.60 3.55 -8.69
CA THR A 299 16.75 4.98 -9.01
C THR A 299 18.21 5.26 -9.41
N GLY A 300 18.40 5.86 -10.57
CA GLY A 300 19.71 6.23 -11.09
C GLY A 300 19.92 5.81 -12.54
N ASN A 301 21.05 6.22 -13.11
CA ASN A 301 21.37 5.82 -14.48
C ASN A 301 21.54 4.30 -14.57
N GLN A 302 20.87 3.68 -15.54
CA GLN A 302 20.92 2.25 -15.81
C GLN A 302 20.44 1.37 -14.63
N GLY A 303 19.54 1.88 -13.77
CA GLY A 303 18.95 1.11 -12.68
C GLY A 303 18.01 0.01 -13.19
N ALA A 304 18.01 -1.15 -12.54
CA ALA A 304 17.12 -2.26 -12.86
C ALA A 304 16.22 -2.62 -11.68
N ALA A 305 14.91 -2.64 -11.91
CA ALA A 305 13.91 -3.06 -10.93
C ALA A 305 13.17 -4.30 -11.40
N SER A 306 13.09 -5.34 -10.59
CA SER A 306 12.35 -6.57 -10.89
C SER A 306 11.43 -6.96 -9.75
N ALA A 307 10.13 -7.10 -10.04
CA ALA A 307 9.16 -7.61 -9.10
C ALA A 307 8.55 -8.91 -9.65
N THR A 308 8.64 -9.99 -8.88
CA THR A 308 8.15 -11.31 -9.27
C THR A 308 7.08 -11.79 -8.30
N GLY A 309 5.90 -12.11 -8.80
CA GLY A 309 4.75 -12.58 -8.03
C GLY A 309 3.47 -11.86 -8.41
N ASN A 310 2.34 -12.35 -7.91
CA ASN A 310 1.05 -11.69 -8.16
C ASN A 310 1.06 -10.27 -7.56
N GLN A 311 0.55 -9.31 -8.32
CA GLN A 311 0.47 -7.90 -7.91
C GLN A 311 1.85 -7.27 -7.59
N GLY A 312 2.91 -7.75 -8.24
CA GLY A 312 4.25 -7.17 -8.10
C GLY A 312 4.36 -5.79 -8.78
N ALA A 313 5.04 -4.85 -8.12
CA ALA A 313 5.28 -3.51 -8.66
C ALA A 313 6.78 -3.27 -8.85
N ALA A 314 7.19 -2.89 -10.07
CA ALA A 314 8.56 -2.54 -10.40
C ALA A 314 8.66 -1.12 -10.95
N SER A 315 9.53 -0.28 -10.40
CA SER A 315 9.78 1.07 -10.89
C SER A 315 11.26 1.30 -11.13
N ALA A 316 11.61 1.71 -12.34
CA ALA A 316 12.94 2.16 -12.69
C ALA A 316 12.89 3.65 -13.13
N THR A 317 13.60 4.50 -12.39
CA THR A 317 13.64 5.94 -12.63
C THR A 317 15.06 6.35 -12.95
N GLY A 318 15.26 7.02 -14.06
CA GLY A 318 16.56 7.50 -14.52
C GLY A 318 16.92 7.03 -15.93
N TYR A 319 18.00 7.58 -16.48
CA TYR A 319 18.45 7.32 -17.82
C TYR A 319 18.73 5.83 -18.05
N ARG A 320 18.09 5.21 -19.07
CA ARG A 320 18.22 3.78 -19.40
C ARG A 320 17.78 2.81 -18.28
N GLY A 321 16.86 3.22 -17.44
CA GLY A 321 16.31 2.34 -16.40
C GLY A 321 15.47 1.20 -16.98
N ALA A 322 15.53 0.02 -16.37
CA ALA A 322 14.75 -1.14 -16.77
C ALA A 322 13.80 -1.60 -15.63
N ALA A 323 12.50 -1.69 -15.91
CA ALA A 323 11.53 -2.22 -14.97
C ALA A 323 10.89 -3.51 -15.50
N SER A 324 10.80 -4.54 -14.67
CA SER A 324 10.18 -5.82 -15.03
C SER A 324 9.21 -6.28 -13.93
N ALA A 325 7.95 -6.55 -14.30
CA ALA A 325 6.97 -7.16 -13.42
C ALA A 325 6.53 -8.51 -14.01
N THR A 326 6.73 -9.58 -13.23
CA THR A 326 6.39 -10.95 -13.63
C THR A 326 5.34 -11.51 -12.69
N GLY A 327 4.21 -11.92 -13.21
CA GLY A 327 3.07 -12.43 -12.46
C GLY A 327 1.77 -11.70 -12.78
N ASN A 328 0.66 -12.28 -12.37
CA ASN A 328 -0.66 -11.72 -12.68
C ASN A 328 -0.85 -10.35 -12.00
N ARG A 329 -1.48 -9.42 -12.72
CA ARG A 329 -1.79 -8.06 -12.25
C ARG A 329 -0.54 -7.26 -11.83
N GLY A 330 0.61 -7.60 -12.39
CA GLY A 330 1.87 -6.88 -12.14
C GLY A 330 1.93 -5.55 -12.88
N ALA A 331 2.70 -4.59 -12.34
CA ALA A 331 2.91 -3.29 -12.95
C ALA A 331 4.41 -2.97 -13.05
N ALA A 332 4.88 -2.66 -14.26
CA ALA A 332 6.24 -2.20 -14.51
C ALA A 332 6.24 -0.77 -15.03
N SER A 333 7.02 0.13 -14.44
CA SER A 333 7.11 1.53 -14.84
C SER A 333 8.57 1.94 -15.09
N ALA A 334 8.89 2.36 -16.30
CA ALA A 334 10.17 2.98 -16.66
C ALA A 334 9.93 4.45 -17.06
N THR A 335 10.43 5.39 -16.26
CA THR A 335 10.08 6.82 -16.40
C THR A 335 11.23 7.73 -16.83
N GLY A 336 12.44 7.23 -16.93
CA GLY A 336 13.59 7.98 -17.47
C GLY A 336 13.78 7.76 -18.98
N ASP A 337 14.56 8.62 -19.63
CA ASP A 337 14.81 8.51 -21.06
C ASP A 337 15.53 7.19 -21.39
N TYR A 338 15.21 6.64 -22.56
CA TYR A 338 15.67 5.34 -23.05
C TYR A 338 15.31 4.16 -22.13
N GLY A 339 14.34 4.34 -21.26
CA GLY A 339 13.89 3.33 -20.32
C GLY A 339 13.15 2.17 -20.98
N ALA A 340 13.16 1.01 -20.35
CA ALA A 340 12.47 -0.17 -20.82
C ALA A 340 11.56 -0.76 -19.75
N ALA A 341 10.27 -0.96 -20.08
CA ALA A 341 9.31 -1.61 -19.21
C ALA A 341 8.89 -2.98 -19.77
N SER A 342 8.77 -3.98 -18.92
CA SER A 342 8.33 -5.33 -19.30
C SER A 342 7.30 -5.88 -18.32
N ALA A 343 6.17 -6.37 -18.81
CA ALA A 343 5.16 -7.04 -18.00
C ALA A 343 4.83 -8.41 -18.57
N THR A 344 4.91 -9.44 -17.73
CA THR A 344 4.62 -10.84 -18.16
C THR A 344 3.68 -11.50 -17.16
N GLY A 345 2.43 -11.59 -17.50
CA GLY A 345 1.39 -12.19 -16.65
C GLY A 345 0.03 -11.65 -17.04
N LYS A 346 -1.03 -12.35 -16.65
CA LYS A 346 -2.38 -11.92 -16.99
C LYS A 346 -2.71 -10.56 -16.34
N GLU A 347 -3.39 -9.70 -17.09
CA GLU A 347 -3.90 -8.42 -16.61
C GLU A 347 -2.79 -7.47 -16.13
N SER A 348 -1.56 -7.64 -16.60
CA SER A 348 -0.40 -6.84 -16.23
C SER A 348 -0.17 -5.68 -17.20
N ILE A 349 0.59 -4.68 -16.74
CA ILE A 349 0.87 -3.46 -17.49
C ILE A 349 2.37 -3.13 -17.49
N ALA A 350 2.87 -2.69 -18.64
CA ALA A 350 4.17 -2.06 -18.78
C ALA A 350 4.04 -0.61 -19.27
N LEU A 351 4.53 0.35 -18.48
CA LEU A 351 4.50 1.79 -18.78
C LEU A 351 5.91 2.28 -19.10
N ALA A 352 6.08 2.87 -20.27
CA ALA A 352 7.30 3.55 -20.72
C ALA A 352 7.01 5.03 -20.96
N ALA A 353 7.53 5.94 -20.12
CA ALA A 353 7.10 7.34 -20.06
C ALA A 353 8.18 8.38 -20.37
N GLY A 354 9.46 8.04 -20.50
CA GLY A 354 10.54 8.95 -20.91
C GLY A 354 10.67 9.11 -22.43
N LYS A 355 11.64 9.91 -22.89
CA LYS A 355 11.96 10.02 -24.31
C LYS A 355 12.59 8.71 -24.80
N ASP A 356 12.22 8.29 -26.01
CA ASP A 356 12.73 7.07 -26.66
C ASP A 356 12.63 5.81 -25.80
N CYS A 357 11.62 5.77 -24.94
CA CYS A 357 11.31 4.62 -24.10
C CYS A 357 10.61 3.52 -24.88
N LYS A 358 10.72 2.29 -24.37
CA LYS A 358 10.06 1.13 -24.95
C LYS A 358 9.39 0.25 -23.91
N ALA A 359 8.31 -0.39 -24.32
CA ALA A 359 7.62 -1.38 -23.47
C ALA A 359 7.32 -2.66 -24.24
N LYS A 360 7.25 -3.77 -23.51
CA LYS A 360 6.78 -5.07 -24.00
C LYS A 360 5.90 -5.78 -22.99
N GLY A 361 5.08 -6.71 -23.48
CA GLY A 361 4.24 -7.54 -22.64
C GLY A 361 4.08 -8.95 -23.21
N ALA A 362 3.62 -9.88 -22.36
CA ALA A 362 3.11 -11.17 -22.82
C ALA A 362 1.70 -11.03 -23.41
N LEU A 363 1.20 -12.06 -24.09
CA LEU A 363 -0.14 -12.07 -24.66
C LEU A 363 -1.20 -11.73 -23.60
N GLY A 364 -2.07 -10.77 -23.89
CA GLY A 364 -3.11 -10.29 -22.99
C GLY A 364 -2.68 -9.20 -22.01
N CYS A 365 -1.38 -8.86 -21.93
CA CYS A 365 -0.89 -7.67 -21.24
C CYS A 365 -1.21 -6.38 -21.98
N TRP A 366 -0.95 -5.26 -21.31
CA TRP A 366 -0.99 -3.94 -21.94
C TRP A 366 0.35 -3.25 -21.85
N ILE A 367 0.67 -2.51 -22.90
CA ILE A 367 1.80 -1.60 -22.94
C ILE A 367 1.29 -0.17 -23.09
N VAL A 368 1.84 0.75 -22.30
CA VAL A 368 1.61 2.19 -22.38
C VAL A 368 2.88 2.84 -22.84
N LEU A 369 2.77 3.56 -23.94
CA LEU A 369 3.87 4.19 -24.61
C LEU A 369 3.67 5.70 -24.64
N THR A 370 4.72 6.46 -24.43
CA THR A 370 4.73 7.92 -24.49
C THR A 370 5.64 8.37 -25.62
N GLU A 371 5.12 9.24 -26.47
CA GLU A 371 5.90 9.97 -27.47
C GLU A 371 6.25 11.34 -26.92
N ARG A 372 7.54 11.68 -26.97
CA ARG A 372 8.03 12.98 -26.53
C ARG A 372 8.70 13.74 -27.65
N GLY A 373 8.51 15.04 -27.68
CA GLY A 373 9.13 15.97 -28.62
C GLY A 373 10.62 16.18 -28.36
N GLU A 374 11.17 17.11 -29.10
CA GLU A 374 12.55 17.57 -28.94
C GLU A 374 12.67 18.41 -27.65
N TRP A 375 13.88 18.55 -27.15
CA TRP A 375 14.19 19.35 -25.97
C TRP A 375 13.81 20.83 -26.19
N ASP A 376 12.95 21.37 -25.35
CA ASP A 376 12.44 22.75 -25.46
C ASP A 376 13.24 23.77 -24.61
N GLY A 377 14.34 23.32 -23.99
CA GLY A 377 15.16 24.11 -23.06
C GLY A 377 14.90 23.77 -21.59
N ASN A 378 13.80 23.07 -21.28
CA ASN A 378 13.43 22.68 -19.92
C ASN A 378 13.04 21.20 -19.82
N THR A 379 12.40 20.65 -20.83
CA THR A 379 11.92 19.26 -20.83
C THR A 379 11.79 18.71 -22.26
N TYR A 380 11.55 17.41 -22.38
CA TYR A 380 11.02 16.79 -23.59
C TYR A 380 9.49 16.77 -23.49
N PRO A 381 8.74 17.66 -24.14
CA PRO A 381 7.30 17.76 -23.99
C PRO A 381 6.60 16.47 -24.45
N ILE A 382 5.53 16.09 -23.76
CA ILE A 382 4.71 14.94 -24.16
C ILE A 382 3.87 15.36 -25.39
N ILE A 383 4.04 14.62 -26.49
CA ILE A 383 3.23 14.78 -27.71
C ILE A 383 2.00 13.89 -27.63
N SER A 384 2.20 12.63 -27.25
CA SER A 384 1.14 11.63 -27.25
C SER A 384 1.40 10.54 -26.20
N VAL A 385 0.34 9.99 -25.64
CA VAL A 385 0.37 8.81 -24.80
C VAL A 385 -0.69 7.84 -25.31
N LYS A 386 -0.30 6.60 -25.60
CA LYS A 386 -1.24 5.57 -26.06
C LYS A 386 -1.01 4.25 -25.35
N ALA A 387 -2.10 3.54 -25.16
CA ALA A 387 -2.11 2.18 -24.63
C ALA A 387 -2.47 1.18 -25.72
N PHE A 388 -1.76 0.06 -25.74
CA PHE A 388 -1.96 -1.00 -26.72
C PHE A 388 -2.08 -2.34 -25.99
N LYS A 389 -3.07 -3.14 -26.39
CA LYS A 389 -3.19 -4.53 -25.92
C LYS A 389 -2.23 -5.40 -26.71
N VAL A 390 -1.48 -6.23 -26.02
CA VAL A 390 -0.67 -7.29 -26.67
C VAL A 390 -1.62 -8.39 -27.11
N ASP A 391 -2.00 -8.36 -28.38
CA ASP A 391 -3.01 -9.24 -29.00
C ASP A 391 -2.40 -10.38 -29.85
N GLY A 392 -1.07 -10.37 -29.99
CA GLY A 392 -0.31 -11.31 -30.80
C GLY A 392 -0.43 -11.07 -32.32
N LYS A 393 -1.13 -10.00 -32.74
CA LYS A 393 -1.36 -9.63 -34.15
C LYS A 393 -0.78 -8.24 -34.45
N SER A 394 -1.45 -7.20 -33.95
CA SER A 394 -1.02 -5.80 -34.10
C SER A 394 0.16 -5.50 -33.18
N ILE A 395 0.11 -6.00 -31.97
CA ILE A 395 1.20 -5.94 -30.99
C ILE A 395 1.60 -7.38 -30.63
N LYS A 396 2.77 -7.77 -31.08
CA LYS A 396 3.35 -9.09 -30.84
C LYS A 396 3.76 -9.25 -29.39
N GLU A 397 3.61 -10.45 -28.87
CA GLU A 397 4.07 -10.77 -27.51
C GLU A 397 5.60 -10.71 -27.38
N ASN A 398 6.08 -10.36 -26.20
CA ASN A 398 7.50 -10.29 -25.85
C ASN A 398 8.39 -9.40 -26.77
N THR A 399 7.74 -8.54 -27.57
CA THR A 399 8.40 -7.64 -28.51
C THR A 399 8.33 -6.20 -27.98
N PHE A 400 9.45 -5.49 -28.00
CA PHE A 400 9.47 -4.09 -27.58
C PHE A 400 8.90 -3.15 -28.63
N TYR A 401 8.10 -2.20 -28.17
CA TYR A 401 7.51 -1.12 -28.97
C TYR A 401 7.81 0.24 -28.33
N SER A 402 7.99 1.24 -29.19
CA SER A 402 7.98 2.67 -28.85
C SER A 402 6.82 3.38 -29.57
N LEU A 403 6.42 4.55 -29.09
CA LEU A 403 5.42 5.38 -29.76
C LEU A 403 6.12 6.37 -30.70
N VAL A 404 5.81 6.32 -31.99
CA VAL A 404 6.38 7.17 -33.02
C VAL A 404 5.24 7.66 -33.93
N ASN A 405 5.07 8.97 -34.06
CA ASN A 405 3.96 9.60 -34.83
C ASN A 405 2.58 9.06 -34.38
N GLY A 406 2.44 8.79 -33.09
CA GLY A 406 1.21 8.27 -32.52
C GLY A 406 0.94 6.78 -32.80
N GLU A 407 1.87 6.03 -33.36
CA GLU A 407 1.73 4.59 -33.63
C GLU A 407 2.79 3.75 -32.89
N ALA A 408 2.42 2.52 -32.51
CA ALA A 408 3.35 1.59 -31.90
C ALA A 408 4.28 1.01 -32.95
N VAL A 409 5.56 1.30 -32.85
CA VAL A 409 6.60 0.82 -33.76
C VAL A 409 7.47 -0.22 -33.07
N GLU A 410 7.65 -1.36 -33.73
CA GLU A 410 8.51 -2.44 -33.24
C GLU A 410 9.97 -1.99 -33.16
N MET A 411 10.58 -2.19 -32.00
CA MET A 411 11.98 -1.86 -31.74
C MET A 411 12.84 -3.12 -31.79
N LYS A 412 13.90 -3.05 -32.56
CA LYS A 412 14.86 -4.18 -32.70
C LYS A 412 15.80 -4.27 -31.50
#